data_6774799d685fd2eb3e6031bdc63999a2
#
_entry.id   6774799d685fd2eb3e6031bdc63999a2
#
_cell.length_a   1.000
_cell.length_b   1.000
_cell.length_c   1.000
_cell.angle_alpha   90.00
_cell.angle_beta   90.00
_cell.angle_gamma   90.00
#
_symmetry.space_group_name_H-M   'P 1'
#
loop_
_entity.id
_entity.type
_entity.pdbx_description
1 polymer ?
#
loop_
_entity_poly.entity_id
_entity_poly.type
_entity_poly.pdbx_seq_one_letter_code
_entity_poly.pdbx_strand_id
1 'polypeptide(L)'
;MLDNTLVFDIETVPDVDAGVRLYQLDDLPAEQVIKAMQAIRREKTGGSDFLPLYLHRVVAISIGLRTREEFRIWSLGDEESSEKELVQRFFTGIERYNPVLVSWNGTGFDLPVLHYRSLLGDVSAGGYWEVGDNDREYRWNNYLNRFHWRHIDLMDILAGHQGRANAPLDDISKLLDLPGKGTISGKDVCSLFLDGKLETIRNYCETDVLNTYLIYLRFEALRGRLNSETLHGEQQAVRKALAASDRAHLKAFLADWQQAGPTPEQSEQFDDH
;
A
#
# COMPACT_ATOMS: atom_id res chain seq x y z
N MET A 1 4.34 -9.23 -21.14
CA MET A 1 3.98 -7.83 -20.81
C MET A 1 3.01 -7.91 -19.65
N LEU A 2 3.21 -7.13 -18.61
CA LEU A 2 2.29 -7.11 -17.45
C LEU A 2 0.94 -6.53 -17.89
N ASP A 3 -0.14 -7.06 -17.30
CA ASP A 3 -1.47 -6.45 -17.35
C ASP A 3 -1.45 -5.10 -16.63
N ASN A 4 -2.51 -4.29 -16.77
CA ASN A 4 -2.64 -3.10 -15.93
C ASN A 4 -2.47 -3.51 -14.47
N THR A 5 -1.48 -2.94 -13.79
CA THR A 5 -1.18 -3.26 -12.40
C THR A 5 -1.31 -2.00 -11.56
N LEU A 6 -2.07 -2.06 -10.49
CA LEU A 6 -2.24 -1.00 -9.51
C LEU A 6 -1.71 -1.48 -8.17
N VAL A 7 -0.56 -0.96 -7.78
CA VAL A 7 0.00 -1.17 -6.43
C VAL A 7 -0.50 -0.05 -5.54
N PHE A 8 -0.86 -0.36 -4.30
CA PHE A 8 -1.38 0.64 -3.37
C PHE A 8 -0.93 0.38 -1.94
N ASP A 9 -0.99 1.44 -1.16
CA ASP A 9 -0.81 1.46 0.28
C ASP A 9 -1.67 2.57 0.88
N ILE A 10 -2.04 2.46 2.16
CA ILE A 10 -2.80 3.48 2.88
C ILE A 10 -2.13 3.87 4.18
N GLU A 11 -2.28 5.14 4.56
CA GLU A 11 -1.92 5.61 5.90
C GLU A 11 -3.16 6.02 6.68
N THR A 12 -3.16 5.66 7.95
CA THR A 12 -4.32 5.85 8.80
C THR A 12 -3.96 6.44 10.15
N VAL A 13 -4.93 7.12 10.74
CA VAL A 13 -4.89 7.59 12.13
C VAL A 13 -6.09 7.07 12.90
N PRO A 14 -6.06 7.05 14.24
CA PRO A 14 -7.25 6.75 15.05
C PRO A 14 -8.43 7.66 14.67
N ASP A 15 -9.61 7.08 14.45
CA ASP A 15 -10.84 7.81 14.19
C ASP A 15 -11.39 8.38 15.52
N VAL A 16 -11.07 9.64 15.77
CA VAL A 16 -11.48 10.35 17.00
C VAL A 16 -13.00 10.43 17.11
N ASP A 17 -13.72 10.72 16.02
CA ASP A 17 -15.18 10.85 16.02
C ASP A 17 -15.85 9.51 16.33
N ALA A 18 -15.34 8.42 15.78
CA ALA A 18 -15.79 7.07 16.12
C ALA A 18 -15.47 6.71 17.58
N GLY A 19 -14.28 7.11 18.07
CA GLY A 19 -13.88 6.92 19.46
C GLY A 19 -14.82 7.62 20.44
N VAL A 20 -15.12 8.91 20.20
CA VAL A 20 -16.09 9.68 20.98
C VAL A 20 -17.43 8.98 21.00
N ARG A 21 -17.97 8.62 19.82
CA ARG A 21 -19.30 7.98 19.70
C ARG A 21 -19.38 6.63 20.40
N LEU A 22 -18.35 5.78 20.27
CA LEU A 22 -18.38 4.41 20.80
C LEU A 22 -18.08 4.32 22.30
N TYR A 23 -17.26 5.25 22.81
CA TYR A 23 -16.77 5.20 24.18
C TYR A 23 -17.28 6.35 25.05
N GLN A 24 -18.19 7.21 24.53
CA GLN A 24 -18.78 8.34 25.25
C GLN A 24 -17.72 9.30 25.83
N LEU A 25 -16.82 9.76 24.95
CA LEU A 25 -15.65 10.61 25.31
C LEU A 25 -15.87 12.07 24.85
N ASP A 26 -17.10 12.58 24.95
CA ASP A 26 -17.57 13.82 24.32
C ASP A 26 -16.79 15.08 24.73
N ASP A 27 -16.28 15.13 25.96
CA ASP A 27 -15.63 16.33 26.50
C ASP A 27 -14.09 16.29 26.41
N LEU A 28 -13.50 15.32 25.70
CA LEU A 28 -12.07 15.15 25.61
C LEU A 28 -11.46 15.74 24.33
N PRO A 29 -10.31 16.42 24.41
CA PRO A 29 -9.53 16.78 23.23
C PRO A 29 -9.08 15.53 22.44
N ALA A 30 -8.88 15.71 21.12
CA ALA A 30 -8.55 14.61 20.19
C ALA A 30 -7.41 13.69 20.69
N GLU A 31 -6.30 14.27 21.18
CA GLU A 31 -5.19 13.48 21.72
C GLU A 31 -5.59 12.63 22.95
N GLN A 32 -6.48 13.12 23.80
CA GLN A 32 -6.96 12.38 24.97
C GLN A 32 -7.93 11.27 24.55
N VAL A 33 -8.78 11.51 23.54
CA VAL A 33 -9.61 10.47 22.94
C VAL A 33 -8.74 9.34 22.39
N ILE A 34 -7.70 9.66 21.61
CA ILE A 34 -6.76 8.66 21.07
C ILE A 34 -6.13 7.83 22.20
N LYS A 35 -5.62 8.49 23.25
CA LYS A 35 -5.02 7.81 24.41
C LYS A 35 -6.03 6.91 25.14
N ALA A 36 -7.27 7.38 25.28
CA ALA A 36 -8.35 6.60 25.90
C ALA A 36 -8.70 5.36 25.05
N MET A 37 -8.86 5.53 23.72
CA MET A 37 -9.09 4.42 22.80
C MET A 37 -8.00 3.35 22.89
N GLN A 38 -6.73 3.78 22.89
CA GLN A 38 -5.57 2.89 23.04
C GLN A 38 -5.51 2.19 24.40
N ALA A 39 -5.85 2.91 25.49
CA ALA A 39 -5.91 2.32 26.83
C ALA A 39 -6.99 1.24 26.93
N ILE A 40 -8.21 1.54 26.45
CA ILE A 40 -9.33 0.58 26.38
C ILE A 40 -8.93 -0.64 25.53
N ARG A 41 -8.24 -0.43 24.42
CA ARG A 41 -7.77 -1.53 23.57
C ARG A 41 -6.75 -2.40 24.28
N ARG A 42 -5.78 -1.77 24.95
CA ARG A 42 -4.72 -2.45 25.71
C ARG A 42 -5.29 -3.32 26.81
N GLU A 43 -6.29 -2.84 27.53
CA GLU A 43 -7.03 -3.61 28.54
C GLU A 43 -7.72 -4.84 27.94
N LYS A 44 -8.44 -4.65 26.83
CA LYS A 44 -9.17 -5.73 26.14
C LYS A 44 -8.28 -6.81 25.52
N THR A 45 -7.06 -6.47 25.10
CA THR A 45 -6.14 -7.40 24.44
C THR A 45 -5.09 -8.01 25.36
N GLY A 46 -4.96 -7.48 26.57
CA GLY A 46 -3.88 -7.87 27.47
C GLY A 46 -2.50 -7.32 27.09
N GLY A 47 -2.43 -6.22 26.28
CA GLY A 47 -1.16 -5.57 26.00
C GLY A 47 -1.06 -4.76 24.71
N SER A 48 -1.74 -5.16 23.63
CA SER A 48 -1.71 -4.41 22.36
C SER A 48 -2.64 -3.20 22.40
N ASP A 49 -2.14 -2.04 21.98
CA ASP A 49 -2.91 -0.81 21.79
C ASP A 49 -3.33 -0.57 20.34
N PHE A 50 -2.95 -1.48 19.42
CA PHE A 50 -3.37 -1.43 18.03
C PHE A 50 -4.89 -1.51 17.90
N LEU A 51 -5.49 -0.44 17.37
CA LEU A 51 -6.95 -0.32 17.31
C LEU A 51 -7.57 -1.33 16.34
N PRO A 52 -8.84 -1.72 16.54
CA PRO A 52 -9.60 -2.46 15.54
C PRO A 52 -9.69 -1.68 14.23
N LEU A 53 -9.68 -2.38 13.09
CA LEU A 53 -9.59 -1.78 11.75
C LEU A 53 -10.70 -0.79 11.43
N TYR A 54 -11.90 -0.97 11.99
CA TYR A 54 -13.03 -0.04 11.84
C TYR A 54 -12.87 1.29 12.61
N LEU A 55 -11.82 1.41 13.44
CA LEU A 55 -11.46 2.64 14.17
C LEU A 55 -10.26 3.36 13.55
N HIS A 56 -9.87 2.98 12.34
CA HIS A 56 -8.86 3.66 11.56
C HIS A 56 -9.52 4.61 10.55
N ARG A 57 -9.10 5.87 10.55
CA ARG A 57 -9.45 6.89 9.55
C ARG A 57 -8.33 6.98 8.53
N VAL A 58 -8.67 6.89 7.25
CA VAL A 58 -7.71 7.01 6.14
C VAL A 58 -7.32 8.48 5.96
N VAL A 59 -6.01 8.76 5.94
CA VAL A 59 -5.47 10.11 5.73
C VAL A 59 -4.62 10.22 4.45
N ALA A 60 -4.13 9.10 3.93
CA ALA A 60 -3.49 9.03 2.63
C ALA A 60 -3.78 7.70 1.95
N ILE A 61 -3.90 7.71 0.64
CA ILE A 61 -3.90 6.54 -0.24
C ILE A 61 -2.92 6.86 -1.36
N SER A 62 -1.87 6.07 -1.50
CA SER A 62 -0.91 6.19 -2.59
C SER A 62 -1.04 5.02 -3.54
N ILE A 63 -0.85 5.29 -4.83
CA ILE A 63 -0.93 4.28 -5.87
C ILE A 63 0.24 4.38 -6.85
N GLY A 64 0.74 3.24 -7.27
CA GLY A 64 1.61 3.05 -8.42
C GLY A 64 0.83 2.35 -9.52
N LEU A 65 0.61 3.01 -10.65
CA LEU A 65 -0.13 2.46 -11.78
C LEU A 65 0.83 2.15 -12.92
N ARG A 66 0.93 0.87 -13.28
CA ARG A 66 1.60 0.40 -14.49
C ARG A 66 0.56 0.08 -15.56
N THR A 67 0.61 0.80 -16.65
CA THR A 67 -0.15 0.52 -17.86
C THR A 67 0.80 0.04 -18.95
N ARG A 68 0.30 -0.28 -20.14
CA ARG A 68 1.16 -0.66 -21.27
C ARG A 68 2.12 0.45 -21.70
N GLU A 69 1.78 1.71 -21.42
CA GLU A 69 2.51 2.88 -21.90
C GLU A 69 3.52 3.38 -20.89
N GLU A 70 3.15 3.43 -19.60
CA GLU A 70 3.95 4.08 -18.58
C GLU A 70 3.75 3.50 -17.17
N PHE A 71 4.67 3.81 -16.27
CA PHE A 71 4.52 3.70 -14.83
C PHE A 71 4.34 5.10 -14.23
N ARG A 72 3.36 5.26 -13.35
CA ARG A 72 3.09 6.50 -12.61
C ARG A 72 2.90 6.21 -11.14
N ILE A 73 3.32 7.15 -10.29
CA ILE A 73 3.13 7.08 -8.84
C ILE A 73 2.62 8.43 -8.31
N TRP A 74 1.61 8.37 -7.45
CA TRP A 74 1.06 9.55 -6.78
C TRP A 74 0.15 9.15 -5.62
N SER A 75 -0.09 10.09 -4.69
CA SER A 75 -1.14 9.97 -3.69
C SER A 75 -2.46 10.52 -4.24
N LEU A 76 -3.57 9.86 -3.94
CA LEU A 76 -4.91 10.28 -4.37
C LEU A 76 -5.31 11.58 -3.70
N GLY A 77 -6.07 12.41 -4.43
CA GLY A 77 -6.49 13.72 -3.95
C GLY A 77 -5.33 14.68 -3.63
N ASP A 78 -5.60 15.64 -2.79
CA ASP A 78 -4.66 16.61 -2.23
C ASP A 78 -4.79 16.66 -0.70
N GLU A 79 -4.15 17.62 -0.04
CA GLU A 79 -4.16 17.74 1.42
C GLU A 79 -5.52 18.18 1.98
N GLU A 80 -6.36 18.80 1.15
CA GLU A 80 -7.71 19.27 1.51
C GLU A 80 -8.79 18.23 1.19
N SER A 81 -8.42 17.14 0.50
CA SER A 81 -9.37 16.10 0.10
C SER A 81 -9.95 15.36 1.30
N SER A 82 -11.26 15.20 1.32
CA SER A 82 -11.93 14.42 2.36
C SER A 82 -11.60 12.92 2.26
N GLU A 83 -11.64 12.22 3.39
CA GLU A 83 -11.48 10.77 3.42
C GLU A 83 -12.41 10.04 2.45
N LYS A 84 -13.70 10.44 2.40
CA LYS A 84 -14.68 9.90 1.46
C LYS A 84 -14.21 10.04 0.02
N GLU A 85 -13.65 11.18 -0.34
CA GLU A 85 -13.14 11.43 -1.68
C GLU A 85 -11.93 10.53 -1.99
N LEU A 86 -10.98 10.38 -1.06
CA LEU A 86 -9.82 9.49 -1.24
C LEU A 86 -10.27 8.05 -1.51
N VAL A 87 -11.17 7.53 -0.68
CA VAL A 87 -11.70 6.18 -0.79
C VAL A 87 -12.51 5.99 -2.08
N GLN A 88 -13.34 6.98 -2.46
CA GLN A 88 -14.08 6.93 -3.72
C GLN A 88 -13.14 6.93 -4.93
N ARG A 89 -12.10 7.77 -4.94
CA ARG A 89 -11.09 7.82 -6.02
C ARG A 89 -10.36 6.48 -6.18
N PHE A 90 -10.06 5.80 -5.07
CA PHE A 90 -9.43 4.48 -5.10
C PHE A 90 -10.30 3.45 -5.83
N PHE A 91 -11.57 3.29 -5.42
CA PHE A 91 -12.47 2.33 -6.06
C PHE A 91 -12.84 2.72 -7.50
N THR A 92 -12.99 4.01 -7.79
CA THR A 92 -13.16 4.51 -9.17
C THR A 92 -11.94 4.17 -10.04
N GLY A 93 -10.73 4.21 -9.48
CA GLY A 93 -9.52 3.75 -10.16
C GLY A 93 -9.57 2.27 -10.54
N ILE A 94 -10.03 1.42 -9.63
CA ILE A 94 -10.21 -0.01 -9.88
C ILE A 94 -11.22 -0.24 -11.03
N GLU A 95 -12.37 0.43 -11.00
CA GLU A 95 -13.38 0.32 -12.06
C GLU A 95 -12.85 0.80 -13.42
N ARG A 96 -12.11 1.91 -13.42
CA ARG A 96 -11.59 2.50 -14.67
C ARG A 96 -10.50 1.67 -15.34
N TYR A 97 -9.57 1.14 -14.57
CA TYR A 97 -8.38 0.46 -15.11
C TYR A 97 -8.48 -1.05 -15.08
N ASN A 98 -9.43 -1.60 -14.34
CA ASN A 98 -9.62 -3.04 -14.12
C ASN A 98 -8.29 -3.78 -13.90
N PRO A 99 -7.44 -3.32 -12.95
CA PRO A 99 -6.06 -3.76 -12.83
C PRO A 99 -5.94 -5.09 -12.08
N VAL A 100 -4.76 -5.70 -12.19
CA VAL A 100 -4.26 -6.55 -11.09
C VAL A 100 -3.93 -5.63 -9.93
N LEU A 101 -4.57 -5.84 -8.80
CA LEU A 101 -4.33 -5.08 -7.56
C LEU A 101 -3.18 -5.73 -6.80
N VAL A 102 -2.22 -4.93 -6.32
CA VAL A 102 -1.06 -5.43 -5.58
C VAL A 102 -0.89 -4.65 -4.28
N SER A 103 -0.58 -5.35 -3.20
CA SER A 103 -0.37 -4.76 -1.88
C SER A 103 0.66 -5.54 -1.06
N TRP A 104 1.08 -4.95 0.06
CA TRP A 104 1.82 -5.62 1.12
C TRP A 104 0.98 -5.65 2.40
N ASN A 105 0.45 -6.79 2.78
CA ASN A 105 -0.51 -6.95 3.88
C ASN A 105 -1.88 -6.30 3.64
N GLY A 106 -2.24 -6.01 2.40
CA GLY A 106 -3.50 -5.33 2.09
C GLY A 106 -4.73 -6.13 2.48
N THR A 107 -4.66 -7.46 2.43
CA THR A 107 -5.73 -8.35 2.92
C THR A 107 -5.90 -8.28 4.43
N GLY A 108 -4.79 -8.08 5.16
CA GLY A 108 -4.80 -8.02 6.62
C GLY A 108 -5.09 -6.64 7.20
N PHE A 109 -4.90 -5.57 6.43
CA PHE A 109 -5.05 -4.21 6.92
C PHE A 109 -5.79 -3.27 5.95
N ASP A 110 -5.21 -2.94 4.81
CA ASP A 110 -5.67 -1.85 3.94
C ASP A 110 -7.10 -2.06 3.43
N LEU A 111 -7.37 -3.21 2.83
CA LEU A 111 -8.67 -3.50 2.25
C LEU A 111 -9.77 -3.56 3.31
N PRO A 112 -9.61 -4.26 4.45
CA PRO A 112 -10.60 -4.20 5.53
C PRO A 112 -10.86 -2.79 6.06
N VAL A 113 -9.83 -1.95 6.20
CA VAL A 113 -10.03 -0.54 6.56
C VAL A 113 -10.87 0.16 5.50
N LEU A 114 -10.48 0.07 4.22
CA LEU A 114 -11.21 0.68 3.11
C LEU A 114 -12.66 0.19 3.01
N HIS A 115 -12.93 -1.08 3.32
CA HIS A 115 -14.30 -1.62 3.35
C HIS A 115 -15.15 -0.94 4.44
N TYR A 116 -14.62 -0.84 5.68
CA TYR A 116 -15.33 -0.15 6.75
C TYR A 116 -15.52 1.34 6.45
N ARG A 117 -14.49 2.01 5.91
CA ARG A 117 -14.59 3.44 5.55
C ARG A 117 -15.56 3.68 4.40
N SER A 118 -15.64 2.75 3.43
CA SER A 118 -16.65 2.80 2.36
C SER A 118 -18.07 2.70 2.91
N LEU A 119 -18.30 1.76 3.83
CA LEU A 119 -19.61 1.58 4.48
C LEU A 119 -20.01 2.82 5.29
N LEU A 120 -19.08 3.40 6.06
CA LEU A 120 -19.34 4.59 6.88
C LEU A 120 -19.49 5.86 6.05
N GLY A 121 -18.84 5.95 4.90
CA GLY A 121 -18.82 7.11 4.01
C GLY A 121 -19.81 7.04 2.85
N ASP A 122 -20.65 6.00 2.73
CA ASP A 122 -21.52 5.75 1.58
C ASP A 122 -20.75 5.79 0.25
N VAL A 123 -19.61 5.10 0.18
CA VAL A 123 -18.79 4.98 -1.03
C VAL A 123 -19.22 3.75 -1.82
N SER A 124 -19.52 3.94 -3.11
CA SER A 124 -19.83 2.83 -4.02
C SER A 124 -18.54 2.22 -4.58
N ALA A 125 -18.47 0.88 -4.61
CA ALA A 125 -17.33 0.11 -5.08
C ALA A 125 -17.77 -1.14 -5.88
N GLY A 126 -18.77 -0.98 -6.79
CA GLY A 126 -19.41 -2.10 -7.49
C GLY A 126 -18.45 -2.99 -8.25
N GLY A 127 -17.49 -2.40 -8.98
CA GLY A 127 -16.48 -3.16 -9.72
C GLY A 127 -15.53 -3.97 -8.84
N TYR A 128 -15.21 -3.46 -7.63
CA TYR A 128 -14.40 -4.21 -6.67
C TYR A 128 -15.17 -5.42 -6.07
N TRP A 129 -16.47 -5.24 -5.77
CA TRP A 129 -17.33 -6.28 -5.19
C TRP A 129 -17.94 -7.25 -6.21
N GLU A 130 -17.61 -7.09 -7.51
CA GLU A 130 -18.10 -7.99 -8.56
C GLU A 130 -17.53 -9.41 -8.38
N VAL A 131 -18.41 -10.42 -8.36
CA VAL A 131 -18.07 -11.84 -8.16
C VAL A 131 -18.62 -12.75 -9.26
N GLY A 132 -19.11 -12.16 -10.34
CA GLY A 132 -19.68 -12.86 -11.49
C GLY A 132 -21.19 -12.69 -11.62
N ASP A 133 -21.75 -11.69 -10.97
CA ASP A 133 -23.18 -11.37 -11.08
C ASP A 133 -23.47 -10.63 -12.39
N ASN A 134 -22.62 -9.67 -12.76
CA ASN A 134 -22.71 -8.90 -13.99
C ASN A 134 -21.70 -9.36 -15.05
N ASP A 135 -20.49 -9.69 -14.64
CA ASP A 135 -19.41 -10.19 -15.49
C ASP A 135 -18.96 -11.57 -15.04
N ARG A 136 -19.22 -12.59 -15.89
CA ARG A 136 -18.94 -14.00 -15.57
C ARG A 136 -17.46 -14.30 -15.35
N GLU A 137 -16.54 -13.51 -15.87
CA GLU A 137 -15.10 -13.71 -15.68
C GLU A 137 -14.70 -13.57 -14.21
N TYR A 138 -15.41 -12.70 -13.47
CA TYR A 138 -15.15 -12.50 -12.04
C TYR A 138 -15.49 -13.72 -11.16
N ARG A 139 -16.23 -14.70 -11.65
CA ARG A 139 -16.43 -15.98 -10.93
C ARG A 139 -15.13 -16.72 -10.71
N TRP A 140 -14.21 -16.58 -11.64
CA TRP A 140 -12.94 -17.33 -11.66
C TRP A 140 -11.74 -16.46 -11.26
N ASN A 141 -11.89 -15.16 -11.29
CA ASN A 141 -10.83 -14.23 -10.93
C ASN A 141 -11.41 -12.87 -10.47
N ASN A 142 -11.65 -12.70 -9.17
CA ASN A 142 -12.17 -11.49 -8.54
C ASN A 142 -11.23 -10.95 -7.47
N TYR A 143 -11.48 -9.74 -6.96
CA TYR A 143 -10.64 -9.08 -5.95
C TYR A 143 -10.80 -9.66 -4.53
N LEU A 144 -11.90 -10.38 -4.25
CA LEU A 144 -12.26 -10.80 -2.89
C LEU A 144 -11.65 -12.14 -2.49
N ASN A 145 -11.39 -13.01 -3.46
CA ASN A 145 -10.87 -14.34 -3.19
C ASN A 145 -9.34 -14.30 -3.11
N ARG A 146 -8.79 -14.59 -1.93
CA ARG A 146 -7.33 -14.56 -1.67
C ARG A 146 -6.51 -15.55 -2.52
N PHE A 147 -7.13 -16.49 -3.21
CA PHE A 147 -6.46 -17.44 -4.11
C PHE A 147 -6.60 -17.04 -5.59
N HIS A 148 -7.28 -15.93 -5.87
CA HIS A 148 -7.35 -15.36 -7.21
C HIS A 148 -6.17 -14.41 -7.46
N TRP A 149 -5.86 -14.20 -8.74
CA TRP A 149 -4.74 -13.35 -9.17
C TRP A 149 -5.15 -11.92 -9.49
N ARG A 150 -6.41 -11.54 -9.22
CA ARG A 150 -6.88 -10.18 -9.42
C ARG A 150 -6.46 -9.23 -8.28
N HIS A 151 -6.28 -9.77 -7.07
CA HIS A 151 -5.57 -9.12 -5.98
C HIS A 151 -4.43 -10.02 -5.50
N ILE A 152 -3.22 -9.45 -5.44
CA ILE A 152 -1.99 -10.10 -5.02
C ILE A 152 -1.51 -9.40 -3.75
N ASP A 153 -1.76 -10.01 -2.60
CA ASP A 153 -1.12 -9.61 -1.35
C ASP A 153 0.23 -10.33 -1.25
N LEU A 154 1.31 -9.59 -1.53
CA LEU A 154 2.65 -10.18 -1.59
C LEU A 154 3.09 -10.79 -0.26
N MET A 155 2.78 -10.14 0.87
CA MET A 155 3.15 -10.66 2.18
C MET A 155 2.44 -12.00 2.44
N ASP A 156 1.15 -12.07 2.15
CA ASP A 156 0.34 -13.27 2.38
C ASP A 156 0.74 -14.44 1.47
N ILE A 157 0.97 -14.16 0.18
CA ILE A 157 1.38 -15.18 -0.80
C ILE A 157 2.77 -15.72 -0.49
N LEU A 158 3.75 -14.85 -0.21
CA LEU A 158 5.12 -15.25 0.11
C LEU A 158 5.21 -16.01 1.43
N ALA A 159 4.33 -15.69 2.38
CA ALA A 159 4.18 -16.45 3.63
C ALA A 159 3.45 -17.80 3.47
N GLY A 160 3.01 -18.16 2.25
CA GLY A 160 2.19 -19.36 2.01
C GLY A 160 0.87 -19.32 2.76
N HIS A 161 0.28 -18.13 2.90
CA HIS A 161 -0.95 -17.85 3.65
C HIS A 161 -0.87 -18.18 5.15
N GLN A 162 0.34 -18.15 5.73
CA GLN A 162 0.58 -18.44 7.14
C GLN A 162 1.06 -17.20 7.88
N GLY A 163 0.21 -16.56 8.69
CA GLY A 163 0.52 -15.30 9.38
C GLY A 163 1.80 -15.33 10.23
N ARG A 164 2.23 -16.50 10.74
CA ARG A 164 3.50 -16.65 11.47
C ARG A 164 4.75 -16.48 10.59
N ALA A 165 4.61 -16.57 9.27
CA ALA A 165 5.68 -16.44 8.29
C ALA A 165 5.67 -15.07 7.61
N ASN A 166 4.79 -14.16 8.04
CA ASN A 166 4.75 -12.79 7.52
C ASN A 166 6.07 -12.07 7.80
N ALA A 167 6.54 -11.31 6.81
CA ALA A 167 7.73 -10.50 6.92
C ALA A 167 7.39 -9.01 6.75
N PRO A 168 8.08 -8.08 7.46
CA PRO A 168 7.93 -6.65 7.24
C PRO A 168 8.39 -6.24 5.84
N LEU A 169 7.69 -5.28 5.21
CA LEU A 169 8.06 -4.72 3.91
C LEU A 169 9.50 -4.20 3.90
N ASP A 170 9.89 -3.49 4.95
CA ASP A 170 11.21 -2.88 5.08
C ASP A 170 12.35 -3.92 5.08
N ASP A 171 12.15 -5.04 5.77
CA ASP A 171 13.15 -6.11 5.83
C ASP A 171 13.35 -6.75 4.45
N ILE A 172 12.24 -7.07 3.76
CA ILE A 172 12.30 -7.66 2.41
C ILE A 172 12.89 -6.65 1.40
N SER A 173 12.54 -5.37 1.52
CA SER A 173 13.11 -4.33 0.68
C SER A 173 14.62 -4.28 0.83
N LYS A 174 15.14 -4.22 2.06
CA LYS A 174 16.58 -4.19 2.35
C LYS A 174 17.33 -5.45 1.88
N LEU A 175 16.72 -6.63 2.05
CA LEU A 175 17.28 -7.89 1.56
C LEU A 175 17.35 -7.98 0.02
N LEU A 176 16.57 -7.16 -0.68
CA LEU A 176 16.57 -7.06 -2.14
C LEU A 176 17.36 -5.84 -2.66
N ASP A 177 18.14 -5.19 -1.81
CA ASP A 177 18.88 -3.97 -2.12
C ASP A 177 17.99 -2.84 -2.64
N LEU A 178 16.79 -2.69 -2.04
CA LEU A 178 15.87 -1.59 -2.28
C LEU A 178 15.98 -0.56 -1.14
N PRO A 179 15.57 0.71 -1.35
CA PRO A 179 15.74 1.77 -0.34
C PRO A 179 15.04 1.50 1.01
N GLY A 180 13.94 0.73 1.02
CA GLY A 180 13.16 0.50 2.23
C GLY A 180 12.38 1.75 2.68
N LYS A 181 12.02 1.80 3.97
CA LYS A 181 11.12 2.82 4.55
C LYS A 181 11.79 4.14 4.96
N GLY A 182 13.11 4.25 4.90
CA GLY A 182 13.81 5.42 5.40
C GLY A 182 13.67 5.59 6.92
N THR A 183 13.41 6.83 7.38
CA THR A 183 13.37 7.19 8.82
C THR A 183 11.96 7.20 9.43
N ILE A 184 10.91 7.14 8.62
CA ILE A 184 9.51 7.18 9.06
C ILE A 184 8.95 5.76 9.15
N SER A 185 8.11 5.53 10.13
CA SER A 185 7.39 4.28 10.34
C SER A 185 5.89 4.54 10.54
N GLY A 186 5.05 3.53 10.38
CA GLY A 186 3.62 3.65 10.64
C GLY A 186 3.25 4.15 12.04
N LYS A 187 4.18 4.01 13.02
CA LYS A 187 3.97 4.55 14.38
C LYS A 187 4.06 6.07 14.45
N ASP A 188 4.74 6.69 13.49
CA ASP A 188 4.95 8.14 13.44
C ASP A 188 3.80 8.87 12.75
N VAL A 189 2.96 8.15 11.99
CA VAL A 189 1.88 8.71 11.17
C VAL A 189 0.89 9.54 11.99
N CYS A 190 0.48 9.04 13.16
CA CYS A 190 -0.46 9.75 14.02
C CYS A 190 0.12 11.07 14.53
N SER A 191 1.38 11.11 14.97
CA SER A 191 2.04 12.34 15.42
C SER A 191 2.25 13.32 14.27
N LEU A 192 2.69 12.85 13.10
CA LEU A 192 2.84 13.66 11.91
C LEU A 192 1.52 14.29 11.47
N PHE A 193 0.42 13.53 11.56
CA PHE A 193 -0.90 14.04 11.24
C PHE A 193 -1.35 15.14 12.20
N LEU A 194 -1.17 14.94 13.52
CA LEU A 194 -1.48 15.94 14.54
C LEU A 194 -0.63 17.21 14.40
N ASP A 195 0.60 17.08 13.91
CA ASP A 195 1.51 18.18 13.59
C ASP A 195 1.18 18.90 12.26
N GLY A 196 0.15 18.46 11.51
CA GLY A 196 -0.22 19.00 10.20
C GLY A 196 0.75 18.65 9.07
N LYS A 197 1.55 17.59 9.20
CA LYS A 197 2.56 17.16 8.22
C LYS A 197 2.01 16.12 7.23
N LEU A 198 0.85 16.39 6.63
CA LEU A 198 0.17 15.43 5.75
C LEU A 198 0.99 15.13 4.48
N GLU A 199 1.68 16.13 3.92
CA GLU A 199 2.58 15.92 2.77
C GLU A 199 3.66 14.87 3.10
N THR A 200 4.25 14.92 4.30
CA THR A 200 5.25 13.94 4.74
C THR A 200 4.67 12.53 4.82
N ILE A 201 3.43 12.37 5.29
CA ILE A 201 2.72 11.08 5.34
C ILE A 201 2.48 10.55 3.93
N ARG A 202 2.02 11.40 3.00
CA ARG A 202 1.78 11.03 1.60
C ARG A 202 3.08 10.59 0.91
N ASN A 203 4.17 11.31 1.12
CA ASN A 203 5.49 10.97 0.58
C ASN A 203 5.99 9.62 1.11
N TYR A 204 5.78 9.34 2.40
CA TYR A 204 6.10 8.06 3.02
C TYR A 204 5.28 6.91 2.41
N CYS A 205 3.96 7.06 2.29
CA CYS A 205 3.06 6.09 1.67
C CYS A 205 3.47 5.78 0.20
N GLU A 206 3.87 6.79 -0.59
CA GLU A 206 4.39 6.57 -1.95
C GLU A 206 5.70 5.75 -1.97
N THR A 207 6.54 5.92 -0.96
CA THR A 207 7.78 5.13 -0.82
C THR A 207 7.47 3.66 -0.56
N ASP A 208 6.47 3.36 0.26
CA ASP A 208 6.03 1.98 0.52
C ASP A 208 5.40 1.34 -0.73
N VAL A 209 4.64 2.12 -1.52
CA VAL A 209 4.12 1.68 -2.83
C VAL A 209 5.26 1.35 -3.80
N LEU A 210 6.33 2.16 -3.87
CA LEU A 210 7.48 1.90 -4.74
C LEU A 210 8.21 0.60 -4.34
N ASN A 211 8.49 0.42 -3.07
CA ASN A 211 9.11 -0.82 -2.58
C ASN A 211 8.24 -2.04 -2.90
N THR A 212 6.94 -1.95 -2.64
CA THR A 212 5.98 -3.02 -2.94
C THR A 212 5.95 -3.35 -4.44
N TYR A 213 5.97 -2.34 -5.33
CA TYR A 213 6.00 -2.57 -6.77
C TYR A 213 7.30 -3.24 -7.22
N LEU A 214 8.46 -2.81 -6.72
CA LEU A 214 9.75 -3.41 -7.06
C LEU A 214 9.86 -4.86 -6.57
N ILE A 215 9.30 -5.17 -5.40
CA ILE A 215 9.18 -6.55 -4.92
C ILE A 215 8.23 -7.36 -5.81
N TYR A 216 7.09 -6.76 -6.22
CA TYR A 216 6.17 -7.40 -7.17
C TYR A 216 6.85 -7.79 -8.49
N LEU A 217 7.70 -6.93 -9.04
CA LEU A 217 8.47 -7.26 -10.25
C LEU A 217 9.39 -8.48 -10.04
N ARG A 218 10.05 -8.57 -8.87
CA ARG A 218 10.86 -9.73 -8.49
C ARG A 218 9.99 -10.99 -8.33
N PHE A 219 8.81 -10.84 -7.75
CA PHE A 219 7.85 -11.94 -7.62
C PHE A 219 7.35 -12.43 -8.99
N GLU A 220 7.06 -11.54 -9.93
CA GLU A 220 6.66 -11.92 -11.30
C GLU A 220 7.81 -12.64 -12.05
N ALA A 221 9.06 -12.26 -11.79
CA ALA A 221 10.22 -12.99 -12.30
C ALA A 221 10.35 -14.37 -11.62
N LEU A 222 10.18 -14.45 -10.29
CA LEU A 222 10.22 -15.71 -9.54
C LEU A 222 9.21 -16.73 -10.08
N ARG A 223 8.00 -16.28 -10.46
CA ARG A 223 6.95 -17.14 -11.02
C ARG A 223 7.05 -17.34 -12.54
N GLY A 224 8.14 -16.88 -13.16
CA GLY A 224 8.45 -17.09 -14.58
C GLY A 224 7.65 -16.22 -15.55
N ARG A 225 6.95 -15.16 -15.08
CA ARG A 225 6.20 -14.23 -15.94
C ARG A 225 7.07 -13.12 -16.53
N LEU A 226 8.19 -12.81 -15.89
CA LEU A 226 9.21 -11.89 -16.40
C LEU A 226 10.53 -12.65 -16.53
N ASN A 227 11.18 -12.54 -17.67
CA ASN A 227 12.59 -12.92 -17.82
C ASN A 227 13.50 -11.76 -17.42
N SER A 228 14.82 -11.95 -17.40
CA SER A 228 15.79 -10.93 -16.99
C SER A 228 15.69 -9.65 -17.82
N GLU A 229 15.49 -9.74 -19.13
CA GLU A 229 15.37 -8.59 -20.02
C GLU A 229 14.10 -7.78 -19.73
N THR A 230 12.93 -8.45 -19.61
CA THR A 230 11.66 -7.80 -19.31
C THR A 230 11.63 -7.23 -17.89
N LEU A 231 12.21 -7.91 -16.89
CA LEU A 231 12.38 -7.38 -15.56
C LEU A 231 13.20 -6.10 -15.56
N HIS A 232 14.34 -6.10 -16.26
CA HIS A 232 15.18 -4.91 -16.39
C HIS A 232 14.41 -3.77 -17.07
N GLY A 233 13.67 -4.05 -18.15
CA GLY A 233 12.83 -3.07 -18.83
C GLY A 233 11.78 -2.43 -17.92
N GLU A 234 11.10 -3.24 -17.08
CA GLU A 234 10.14 -2.73 -16.10
C GLU A 234 10.81 -1.85 -15.02
N GLN A 235 11.98 -2.25 -14.52
CA GLN A 235 12.76 -1.42 -13.59
C GLN A 235 13.22 -0.11 -14.24
N GLN A 236 13.61 -0.10 -15.50
CA GLN A 236 13.94 1.13 -16.23
C GLN A 236 12.75 2.06 -16.42
N ALA A 237 11.54 1.51 -16.63
CA ALA A 237 10.32 2.33 -16.68
C ALA A 237 10.07 3.06 -15.35
N VAL A 238 10.28 2.39 -14.20
CA VAL A 238 10.21 3.03 -12.89
C VAL A 238 11.28 4.12 -12.75
N ARG A 239 12.56 3.81 -13.04
CA ARG A 239 13.67 4.78 -12.96
C ARG A 239 13.39 6.02 -13.81
N LYS A 240 12.85 5.85 -15.02
CA LYS A 240 12.48 6.94 -15.91
C LYS A 240 11.38 7.81 -15.30
N ALA A 241 10.35 7.20 -14.72
CA ALA A 241 9.25 7.94 -14.08
C ALA A 241 9.75 8.75 -12.86
N LEU A 242 10.60 8.15 -12.03
CA LEU A 242 11.19 8.84 -10.87
C LEU A 242 12.12 9.97 -11.27
N ALA A 243 12.95 9.77 -12.30
CA ALA A 243 13.87 10.80 -12.80
C ALA A 243 13.14 12.00 -13.42
N ALA A 244 11.96 11.76 -14.04
CA ALA A 244 11.13 12.81 -14.61
C ALA A 244 10.30 13.58 -13.57
N SER A 245 10.26 13.12 -12.33
CA SER A 245 9.50 13.77 -11.26
C SER A 245 10.28 14.95 -10.65
N ASP A 246 9.56 16.03 -10.30
CA ASP A 246 10.12 17.16 -9.55
C ASP A 246 10.06 16.97 -8.02
N ARG A 247 9.39 15.91 -7.55
CA ARG A 247 9.19 15.64 -6.11
C ARG A 247 10.46 15.11 -5.45
N ALA A 248 10.88 15.78 -4.37
CA ALA A 248 12.17 15.54 -3.71
C ALA A 248 12.30 14.10 -3.18
N HIS A 249 11.25 13.54 -2.55
CA HIS A 249 11.28 12.17 -2.00
C HIS A 249 11.43 11.10 -3.10
N LEU A 250 10.88 11.29 -4.29
CA LEU A 250 11.04 10.36 -5.41
C LEU A 250 12.46 10.41 -6.00
N LYS A 251 13.07 11.61 -6.03
CA LYS A 251 14.49 11.75 -6.42
C LYS A 251 15.41 11.10 -5.40
N ALA A 252 15.13 11.28 -4.09
CA ALA A 252 15.88 10.63 -3.02
C ALA A 252 15.77 9.11 -3.13
N PHE A 253 14.55 8.57 -3.28
CA PHE A 253 14.34 7.14 -3.49
C PHE A 253 15.16 6.59 -4.68
N LEU A 254 15.16 7.31 -5.81
CA LEU A 254 15.93 6.91 -6.99
C LEU A 254 17.45 6.90 -6.70
N ALA A 255 17.97 7.91 -5.99
CA ALA A 255 19.37 7.99 -5.62
C ALA A 255 19.78 6.84 -4.69
N ASP A 256 18.99 6.55 -3.66
CA ASP A 256 19.23 5.45 -2.72
C ASP A 256 19.16 4.08 -3.44
N TRP A 257 18.20 3.90 -4.34
CA TRP A 257 18.10 2.67 -5.14
C TRP A 257 19.29 2.46 -6.08
N GLN A 258 19.90 3.53 -6.59
CA GLN A 258 21.10 3.44 -7.43
C GLN A 258 22.36 3.08 -6.63
N GLN A 259 22.42 3.50 -5.36
CA GLN A 259 23.55 3.19 -4.48
C GLN A 259 23.50 1.76 -3.92
N ALA A 260 22.30 1.22 -3.70
CA ALA A 260 22.09 -0.12 -3.15
C ALA A 260 22.27 -1.25 -4.17
N GLY A 261 22.25 -0.97 -5.48
CA GLY A 261 22.41 -1.98 -6.53
C GLY A 261 23.82 -2.58 -6.58
N PRO A 262 23.98 -3.84 -7.03
CA PRO A 262 25.31 -4.47 -7.14
C PRO A 262 26.21 -3.62 -8.02
N THR A 263 27.43 -3.39 -7.57
CA THR A 263 28.48 -2.76 -8.37
C THR A 263 28.70 -3.57 -9.66
N PRO A 264 28.98 -2.94 -10.83
CA PRO A 264 29.14 -3.63 -12.13
C PRO A 264 30.11 -4.82 -12.12
N GLU A 265 31.02 -4.87 -11.17
CA GLU A 265 32.01 -5.95 -11.02
C GLU A 265 31.43 -7.27 -10.47
N GLN A 266 30.21 -7.28 -9.92
CA GLN A 266 29.58 -8.51 -9.37
C GLN A 266 28.65 -9.21 -10.36
N SER A 267 28.31 -8.59 -11.48
CA SER A 267 27.40 -9.16 -12.48
C SER A 267 28.08 -10.12 -13.47
N GLU A 268 29.39 -10.12 -13.57
CA GLU A 268 30.13 -10.98 -14.53
C GLU A 268 30.46 -12.39 -14.02
N GLN A 269 30.22 -12.71 -12.75
CA GLN A 269 30.62 -14.02 -12.17
C GLN A 269 29.55 -15.13 -12.23
N PHE A 270 28.38 -14.90 -12.80
CA PHE A 270 27.31 -15.91 -12.84
C PHE A 270 27.00 -16.52 -14.23
N ASP A 271 27.77 -16.19 -15.27
CA ASP A 271 27.52 -16.68 -16.65
C ASP A 271 28.35 -17.90 -17.07
N ASP A 272 29.12 -18.55 -16.18
CA ASP A 272 29.85 -19.77 -16.48
C ASP A 272 29.52 -20.88 -15.46
N HIS A 273 28.39 -21.60 -15.66
CA HIS A 273 28.27 -23.04 -15.32
C HIS A 273 26.99 -23.61 -15.91
#